data_c643957811467768e5def9c43483c2e1
#
_entry.id   c643957811467768e5def9c43483c2e1
#
_cell.length_a   1.000
_cell.length_b   1.000
_cell.length_c   1.000
_cell.angle_alpha   90.00
_cell.angle_beta   90.00
_cell.angle_gamma   90.00
#
_symmetry.space_group_name_H-M   'P 1'
#
loop_
_entity.id
_entity.type
_entity.pdbx_description
1 polymer ?
#
loop_
_entity_poly.entity_id
_entity_poly.type
_entity_poly.pdbx_seq_one_letter_code
_entity_poly.pdbx_strand_id
1 'polypeptide(L)'
;MHNKFLLLILFLFIPNIMLGKNYMMNCISPDFKKAAFYKFDSTNKKLLMRTVKKKWKDFCDFDTEYEQNIDCTFNKLNIIRSSTIENEQDYLEKYLNINFTKYSLVETIKIFKNSNLKEKIDNIYKCKKVNI
;
A
#
# COMPACT_ATOMS: atom_id res chain seq x y z
N MET A 1 -34.24 -36.56 -10.40
CA MET A 1 -32.85 -36.68 -10.92
C MET A 1 -32.25 -35.37 -11.41
N HIS A 2 -33.03 -34.46 -11.98
CA HIS A 2 -32.50 -33.15 -12.45
C HIS A 2 -32.10 -32.18 -11.34
N ASN A 3 -32.70 -32.26 -10.15
CA ASN A 3 -32.40 -31.38 -9.05
C ASN A 3 -31.02 -31.58 -8.40
N LYS A 4 -30.47 -32.79 -8.47
CA LYS A 4 -29.14 -33.10 -7.93
C LYS A 4 -28.01 -32.53 -8.80
N PHE A 5 -28.23 -32.43 -10.08
CA PHE A 5 -27.25 -31.89 -11.02
C PHE A 5 -27.16 -30.37 -10.93
N LEU A 6 -28.28 -29.69 -10.72
CA LEU A 6 -28.36 -28.24 -10.52
C LEU A 6 -27.67 -27.81 -9.22
N LEU A 7 -27.82 -28.59 -8.15
CA LEU A 7 -27.16 -28.34 -6.88
C LEU A 7 -25.62 -28.46 -6.97
N LEU A 8 -25.14 -29.37 -7.78
CA LEU A 8 -23.70 -29.60 -7.98
C LEU A 8 -23.06 -28.42 -8.73
N ILE A 9 -23.77 -27.81 -9.69
CA ILE A 9 -23.30 -26.65 -10.45
C ILE A 9 -23.27 -25.41 -9.56
N LEU A 10 -24.25 -25.24 -8.67
CA LEU A 10 -24.25 -24.14 -7.72
C LEU A 10 -23.08 -24.20 -6.75
N PHE A 11 -22.68 -25.39 -6.32
CA PHE A 11 -21.54 -25.60 -5.43
C PHE A 11 -20.20 -25.26 -6.07
N LEU A 12 -20.06 -25.37 -7.38
CA LEU A 12 -18.84 -25.06 -8.13
C LEU A 12 -18.62 -23.55 -8.30
N PHE A 13 -19.68 -22.73 -8.23
CA PHE A 13 -19.58 -21.28 -8.40
C PHE A 13 -19.38 -20.52 -7.09
N ILE A 14 -19.85 -21.04 -5.96
CA ILE A 14 -19.77 -20.38 -4.65
C ILE A 14 -18.31 -20.18 -4.15
N PRO A 15 -17.36 -21.13 -4.29
CA PRO A 15 -15.99 -20.95 -3.80
C PRO A 15 -15.20 -19.85 -4.51
N ASN A 16 -15.52 -19.54 -5.77
CA ASN A 16 -14.79 -18.53 -6.55
C ASN A 16 -15.18 -17.10 -6.23
N ILE A 17 -16.33 -16.88 -5.58
CA ILE A 17 -16.86 -15.56 -5.25
C ILE A 17 -16.37 -15.08 -3.88
N MET A 18 -15.93 -16.00 -3.00
CA MET A 18 -15.63 -15.70 -1.58
C MET A 18 -14.13 -15.59 -1.24
N LEU A 19 -13.23 -15.68 -2.21
CA LEU A 19 -11.80 -15.66 -1.96
C LEU A 19 -11.21 -14.25 -2.03
N GLY A 20 -11.63 -13.40 -1.09
CA GLY A 20 -10.87 -12.21 -0.74
C GLY A 20 -9.61 -12.63 0.02
N LYS A 21 -8.45 -12.12 -0.40
CA LYS A 21 -7.20 -12.37 0.30
C LYS A 21 -6.69 -11.10 0.97
N ASN A 22 -6.24 -11.27 2.20
CA ASN A 22 -5.52 -10.26 2.93
C ASN A 22 -4.02 -10.55 2.87
N TYR A 23 -3.25 -9.52 2.63
CA TYR A 23 -1.79 -9.58 2.58
C TYR A 23 -1.23 -8.65 3.65
N MET A 24 -0.17 -9.08 4.30
CA MET A 24 0.44 -8.28 5.35
C MET A 24 1.96 -8.40 5.28
N MET A 25 2.64 -7.27 5.47
CA MET A 25 4.09 -7.23 5.56
C MET A 25 4.56 -6.20 6.58
N ASN A 26 5.73 -6.42 7.11
CA ASN A 26 6.45 -5.48 7.96
C ASN A 26 7.64 -4.93 7.19
N CYS A 27 7.77 -3.63 7.13
CA CYS A 27 8.84 -2.95 6.42
C CYS A 27 9.64 -2.03 7.33
N ILE A 28 10.96 -2.05 7.14
CA ILE A 28 11.90 -1.22 7.89
C ILE A 28 12.69 -0.37 6.91
N SER A 29 12.81 0.93 7.18
CA SER A 29 13.58 1.86 6.34
C SER A 29 15.07 1.52 6.33
N PRO A 30 15.83 1.96 5.30
CA PRO A 30 17.27 1.68 5.22
C PRO A 30 18.09 2.19 6.40
N ASP A 31 17.64 3.28 7.03
CA ASP A 31 18.30 3.87 8.20
C ASP A 31 17.83 3.26 9.52
N PHE A 32 16.92 2.28 9.49
CA PHE A 32 16.31 1.60 10.64
C PHE A 32 15.48 2.52 11.57
N LYS A 33 15.20 3.75 11.16
CA LYS A 33 14.44 4.71 11.98
C LYS A 33 12.93 4.59 11.83
N LYS A 34 12.46 4.04 10.71
CA LYS A 34 11.02 3.90 10.42
C LYS A 34 10.69 2.44 10.22
N ALA A 35 9.73 1.96 10.97
CA ALA A 35 9.17 0.62 10.80
C ALA A 35 7.65 0.71 10.81
N ALA A 36 7.02 -0.02 9.90
CA ALA A 36 5.56 -0.04 9.80
C ALA A 36 5.06 -1.39 9.28
N PHE A 37 3.83 -1.71 9.65
CA PHE A 37 3.08 -2.83 9.11
C PHE A 37 2.13 -2.31 8.05
N TYR A 38 2.04 -3.02 6.94
CA TYR A 38 1.12 -2.75 5.85
C TYR A 38 0.23 -3.95 5.62
N LYS A 39 -1.07 -3.72 5.51
CA LYS A 39 -2.07 -4.74 5.27
C LYS A 39 -2.93 -4.34 4.08
N PHE A 40 -3.08 -5.25 3.15
CA PHE A 40 -3.87 -5.02 1.95
C PHE A 40 -5.02 -6.01 1.85
N ASP A 41 -6.24 -5.48 1.84
CA ASP A 41 -7.45 -6.21 1.50
C ASP A 41 -7.69 -6.08 -0.01
N SER A 42 -7.39 -7.14 -0.75
CA SER A 42 -7.49 -7.12 -2.21
C SER A 42 -8.94 -7.10 -2.72
N THR A 43 -9.87 -7.58 -1.92
CA THR A 43 -11.30 -7.58 -2.26
C THR A 43 -11.87 -6.18 -2.25
N ASN A 44 -11.62 -5.43 -1.19
CA ASN A 44 -12.14 -4.08 -0.99
C ASN A 44 -11.16 -2.99 -1.47
N LYS A 45 -9.99 -3.38 -1.98
CA LYS A 45 -8.91 -2.47 -2.38
C LYS A 45 -8.59 -1.46 -1.28
N LYS A 46 -8.34 -1.98 -0.08
CA LYS A 46 -8.07 -1.18 1.10
C LYS A 46 -6.68 -1.45 1.62
N LEU A 47 -5.86 -0.40 1.65
CA LEU A 47 -4.51 -0.45 2.18
C LEU A 47 -4.48 0.19 3.56
N LEU A 48 -4.11 -0.59 4.57
CA LEU A 48 -4.00 -0.14 5.94
C LEU A 48 -2.54 -0.12 6.37
N MET A 49 -2.19 0.83 7.22
CA MET A 49 -0.86 0.97 7.78
C MET A 49 -0.94 1.21 9.28
N ARG A 50 0.00 0.65 10.03
CA ARG A 50 0.21 1.00 11.44
C ARG A 50 1.70 1.01 11.80
N THR A 51 2.07 1.89 12.69
CA THR A 51 3.35 1.84 13.38
C THR A 51 3.21 1.01 14.67
N VAL A 52 4.34 0.64 15.30
CA VAL A 52 4.41 -0.36 16.36
C VAL A 52 3.47 -0.13 17.56
N LYS A 53 3.04 1.09 17.83
CA LYS A 53 2.17 1.40 18.98
C LYS A 53 0.86 2.09 18.60
N LYS A 54 0.49 2.11 17.33
CA LYS A 54 -0.67 2.85 16.86
C LYS A 54 -1.70 1.94 16.22
N LYS A 55 -2.92 2.46 16.08
CA LYS A 55 -4.02 1.75 15.43
C LYS A 55 -3.82 1.71 13.91
N TRP A 56 -4.45 0.72 13.27
CA TRP A 56 -4.53 0.67 11.81
C TRP A 56 -5.22 1.91 11.26
N LYS A 57 -4.66 2.49 10.21
CA LYS A 57 -5.19 3.64 9.51
C LYS A 57 -5.29 3.34 8.02
N ASP A 58 -6.31 3.92 7.36
CA ASP A 58 -6.40 3.86 5.91
C ASP A 58 -5.29 4.71 5.30
N PHE A 59 -4.33 4.04 4.67
CA PHE A 59 -3.12 4.71 4.18
C PHE A 59 -3.36 5.51 2.90
N CYS A 60 -4.46 5.27 2.22
CA CYS A 60 -4.84 6.00 1.01
C CYS A 60 -5.77 7.20 1.28
N ASP A 61 -6.31 7.29 2.49
CA ASP A 61 -7.26 8.35 2.89
C ASP A 61 -6.82 9.05 4.18
N PHE A 62 -5.52 9.09 4.42
CA PHE A 62 -4.98 9.64 5.65
C PHE A 62 -4.14 10.90 5.37
N ASP A 63 -4.76 12.06 5.56
CA ASP A 63 -4.07 13.36 5.53
C ASP A 63 -3.34 13.58 6.85
N THR A 64 -2.03 13.74 6.77
CA THR A 64 -1.24 14.22 7.88
C THR A 64 -1.06 15.73 7.77
N GLU A 65 -0.62 16.38 8.85
CA GLU A 65 -0.20 17.78 8.81
C GLU A 65 0.85 18.08 7.74
N TYR A 66 1.58 17.06 7.33
CA TYR A 66 2.74 17.18 6.45
C TYR A 66 2.46 16.72 5.02
N GLU A 67 1.62 15.72 4.83
CA GLU A 67 1.34 15.15 3.51
C GLU A 67 -0.03 15.61 3.00
N GLN A 68 -0.08 16.06 1.76
CA GLN A 68 -1.29 16.51 1.07
C GLN A 68 -1.46 15.74 -0.23
N ASN A 69 -2.64 15.83 -0.82
CA ASN A 69 -2.96 15.25 -2.12
C ASN A 69 -2.62 13.75 -2.20
N ILE A 70 -3.05 13.00 -1.19
CA ILE A 70 -2.80 11.57 -1.13
C ILE A 70 -3.68 10.84 -2.13
N ASP A 71 -3.06 10.03 -2.97
CA ASP A 71 -3.74 9.20 -3.95
C ASP A 71 -3.09 7.82 -4.05
N CYS A 72 -3.92 6.80 -4.20
CA CYS A 72 -3.46 5.42 -4.39
C CYS A 72 -3.96 4.88 -5.72
N THR A 73 -3.05 4.27 -6.47
CA THR A 73 -3.37 3.52 -7.68
C THR A 73 -3.14 2.05 -7.43
N PHE A 74 -4.18 1.24 -7.66
CA PHE A 74 -4.15 -0.20 -7.42
C PHE A 74 -4.01 -0.94 -8.74
N ASN A 75 -2.95 -1.72 -8.88
CA ASN A 75 -2.75 -2.64 -10.00
C ASN A 75 -2.47 -4.03 -9.44
N LYS A 76 -3.54 -4.83 -9.27
CA LYS A 76 -3.49 -6.13 -8.60
C LYS A 76 -2.90 -5.98 -7.19
N LEU A 77 -1.75 -6.61 -6.92
CA LEU A 77 -1.06 -6.57 -5.64
C LEU A 77 0.02 -5.48 -5.56
N ASN A 78 0.13 -4.65 -6.60
CA ASN A 78 1.03 -3.51 -6.62
C ASN A 78 0.26 -2.22 -6.41
N ILE A 79 0.63 -1.46 -5.39
CA ILE A 79 -0.04 -0.23 -5.02
C ILE A 79 0.98 0.91 -5.08
N ILE A 80 0.62 1.97 -5.78
CA ILE A 80 1.43 3.19 -5.80
C ILE A 80 0.66 4.26 -5.03
N ARG A 81 1.22 4.69 -3.91
CA ARG A 81 0.70 5.80 -3.11
C ARG A 81 1.53 7.04 -3.40
N SER A 82 0.89 8.10 -3.83
CA SER A 82 1.52 9.39 -4.05
C SER A 82 1.02 10.42 -3.05
N SER A 83 1.90 11.34 -2.69
CA SER A 83 1.57 12.47 -1.83
C SER A 83 2.50 13.65 -2.13
N THR A 84 2.11 14.83 -1.67
CA THR A 84 2.91 16.03 -1.80
C THR A 84 3.17 16.62 -0.42
N ILE A 85 4.33 17.25 -0.27
CA ILE A 85 4.73 17.94 0.96
C ILE A 85 5.20 19.31 0.55
N GLU A 86 4.53 20.35 1.06
CA GLU A 86 4.92 21.75 0.85
C GLU A 86 5.63 22.29 2.08
N ASN A 87 6.82 22.78 1.87
CA ASN A 87 7.59 23.55 2.84
C ASN A 87 7.73 24.98 2.32
N GLU A 88 8.13 25.94 3.18
CA GLU A 88 8.19 27.36 2.84
C GLU A 88 8.97 27.67 1.55
N GLN A 89 9.96 26.84 1.18
CA GLN A 89 10.79 27.03 0.00
C GLN A 89 10.84 25.83 -0.93
N ASP A 90 10.43 24.66 -0.45
CA ASP A 90 10.58 23.40 -1.16
C ASP A 90 9.24 22.73 -1.38
N TYR A 91 9.10 22.09 -2.54
CA TYR A 91 7.99 21.22 -2.87
C TYR A 91 8.52 19.81 -3.05
N LEU A 92 7.94 18.86 -2.36
CA LEU A 92 8.33 17.46 -2.47
C LEU A 92 7.16 16.62 -3.01
N GLU A 93 7.48 15.71 -3.89
CA GLU A 93 6.59 14.63 -4.28
C GLU A 93 7.14 13.32 -3.71
N LYS A 94 6.27 12.55 -3.07
CA LYS A 94 6.61 11.28 -2.46
C LYS A 94 5.78 10.17 -3.09
N TYR A 95 6.45 9.13 -3.54
CA TYR A 95 5.82 7.95 -4.11
C TYR A 95 6.25 6.72 -3.32
N LEU A 96 5.29 5.91 -2.93
CA LEU A 96 5.54 4.60 -2.32
C LEU A 96 5.05 3.54 -3.29
N ASN A 97 5.96 2.72 -3.76
CA ASN A 97 5.62 1.53 -4.54
C ASN A 97 5.58 0.34 -3.59
N ILE A 98 4.39 -0.14 -3.30
CA ILE A 98 4.13 -1.20 -2.34
C ILE A 98 3.68 -2.43 -3.10
N ASN A 99 4.46 -3.50 -3.01
CA ASN A 99 4.23 -4.72 -3.78
C ASN A 99 4.04 -5.91 -2.85
N PHE A 100 2.83 -6.48 -2.83
CA PHE A 100 2.49 -7.63 -2.00
C PHE A 100 2.73 -8.98 -2.70
N THR A 101 3.18 -9.00 -3.95
CA THR A 101 3.67 -10.21 -4.61
C THR A 101 5.11 -10.50 -4.19
N LYS A 102 5.94 -9.48 -4.21
CA LYS A 102 7.37 -9.55 -3.86
C LYS A 102 7.65 -9.20 -2.39
N TYR A 103 6.66 -8.68 -1.68
CA TYR A 103 6.83 -8.11 -0.34
C TYR A 103 7.95 -7.08 -0.30
N SER A 104 7.78 -6.04 -1.11
CA SER A 104 8.75 -4.97 -1.26
C SER A 104 8.09 -3.61 -1.13
N LEU A 105 8.86 -2.63 -0.69
CA LEU A 105 8.46 -1.24 -0.63
C LEU A 105 9.63 -0.37 -1.05
N VAL A 106 9.41 0.48 -2.04
CA VAL A 106 10.38 1.48 -2.48
C VAL A 106 9.75 2.86 -2.35
N GLU A 107 10.42 3.75 -1.62
CA GLU A 107 10.04 5.14 -1.48
C GLU A 107 10.87 5.99 -2.43
N THR A 108 10.21 6.77 -3.28
CA THR A 108 10.86 7.74 -4.16
C THR A 108 10.45 9.14 -3.73
N ILE A 109 11.42 9.97 -3.43
CA ILE A 109 11.22 11.39 -3.06
C ILE A 109 11.82 12.25 -4.14
N LYS A 110 11.02 13.14 -4.72
CA LYS A 110 11.47 14.16 -5.67
C LYS A 110 11.39 15.52 -5.00
N ILE A 111 12.50 16.23 -5.00
CA ILE A 111 12.62 17.55 -4.39
C ILE A 111 12.69 18.61 -5.48
N PHE A 112 11.76 19.55 -5.45
CA PHE A 112 11.67 20.66 -6.40
C PHE A 112 11.97 21.98 -5.69
N LYS A 113 12.80 22.79 -6.32
CA LYS A 113 13.06 24.20 -5.92
C LYS A 113 12.76 25.10 -7.11
N ASN A 114 11.91 26.12 -6.90
CA ASN A 114 11.49 27.03 -7.97
C ASN A 114 10.97 26.30 -9.21
N SER A 115 10.13 25.27 -9.00
CA SER A 115 9.52 24.41 -10.05
C SER A 115 10.51 23.56 -10.83
N ASN A 116 11.78 23.49 -10.43
CA ASN A 116 12.79 22.64 -11.05
C ASN A 116 13.16 21.47 -10.15
N LEU A 117 13.24 20.28 -10.75
CA LEU A 117 13.69 19.08 -10.05
C LEU A 117 15.17 19.25 -9.65
N LYS A 118 15.43 19.24 -8.34
CA LYS A 118 16.79 19.36 -7.78
C LYS A 118 17.38 18.02 -7.41
N GLU A 119 16.57 17.11 -6.85
CA GLU A 119 17.07 15.85 -6.33
C GLU A 119 15.99 14.79 -6.40
N LYS A 120 16.41 13.56 -6.66
CA LYS A 120 15.57 12.36 -6.61
C LYS A 120 16.24 11.34 -5.70
N ILE A 121 15.54 10.89 -4.68
CA ILE A 121 16.06 9.93 -3.70
C ILE A 121 15.18 8.69 -3.73
N ASP A 122 15.78 7.52 -3.88
CA ASP A 122 15.11 6.23 -3.75
C ASP A 122 15.56 5.53 -2.47
N ASN A 123 14.60 5.18 -1.62
CA ASN A 123 14.84 4.41 -0.40
C ASN A 123 14.19 3.04 -0.54
N ILE A 124 15.02 2.00 -0.50
CA ILE A 124 14.54 0.61 -0.58
C ILE A 124 14.40 0.08 0.84
N TYR A 125 13.17 -0.22 1.23
CA TYR A 125 12.87 -0.77 2.54
C TYR A 125 13.11 -2.28 2.55
N LYS A 126 13.46 -2.80 3.73
CA LYS A 126 13.49 -4.24 3.97
C LYS A 126 12.15 -4.68 4.50
N CYS A 127 11.48 -5.54 3.76
CA CYS A 127 10.15 -6.02 4.09
C CYS A 127 10.16 -7.54 4.31
N LYS A 128 9.30 -7.97 5.23
CA LYS A 128 9.04 -9.38 5.50
C LYS A 128 7.54 -9.64 5.43
N LYS A 129 7.16 -10.72 4.75
CA LYS A 129 5.80 -11.24 4.80
C LYS A 129 5.43 -11.58 6.23
N VAL A 130 4.25 -11.15 6.66
CA VAL A 130 3.66 -11.54 7.93
C VAL A 130 2.53 -12.52 7.65
N ASN A 131 2.56 -13.66 8.29
CA ASN A 131 1.48 -14.64 8.19
C ASN A 131 0.29 -14.16 9.03
N ILE A 132 -0.86 -14.17 8.41
CA ILE A 132 -2.12 -13.77 9.05
C ILE A 132 -2.86 -15.03 9.51
#